data_cd57f7d922b8c8e0d5351a37bddaac67
#
_entry.id   cd57f7d922b8c8e0d5351a37bddaac67
#
_cell.length_a   1.000
_cell.length_b   1.000
_cell.length_c   1.000
_cell.angle_alpha   90.00
_cell.angle_beta   90.00
_cell.angle_gamma   90.00
#
_symmetry.space_group_name_H-M   'P 1'
#
loop_
_entity.id
_entity.type
_entity.pdbx_description
1 polymer ?
#
loop_
_entity_poly.entity_id
_entity_poly.type
_entity_poly.pdbx_seq_one_letter_code
_entity_poly.pdbx_strand_id
1 'polypeptide(L)' 'MLKTKTDKLRALDFTDKFNMCSYINAMKRDIDIINITPADGLYTIFYLEKTQ' A
#
# COMPACT_ATOMS: atom_id res chain seq x y z
N MET A 1 9.14 17.92 -16.79
CA MET A 1 8.85 17.49 -16.61
C MET A 1 8.60 16.82 -16.09
N LEU A 2 8.34 16.59 -15.97
CA LEU A 2 7.98 15.97 -15.50
C LEU A 2 7.97 15.10 -15.24
N LYS A 3 8.01 14.44 -15.04
CA LYS A 3 7.85 13.63 -14.80
C LYS A 3 7.41 12.93 -14.25
N THR A 4 7.46 12.39 -14.45
CA THR A 4 6.68 11.88 -13.87
C THR A 4 6.88 10.73 -13.50
N LYS A 5 7.01 10.29 -12.61
CA LYS A 5 7.16 9.23 -12.20
C LYS A 5 6.05 8.51 -12.29
N THR A 6 6.06 7.51 -12.67
CA THR A 6 5.03 6.85 -12.80
C THR A 6 4.63 6.27 -11.73
N ASP A 7 3.90 6.61 -11.13
CA ASP A 7 3.51 6.09 -10.04
C ASP A 7 2.54 5.07 -10.28
N LYS A 8 2.84 3.83 -10.20
CA LYS A 8 1.91 2.83 -10.38
C LYS A 8 1.18 2.61 -9.13
N LEU A 9 -0.09 2.80 -9.10
CA LEU A 9 -0.94 2.54 -7.92
C LEU A 9 -1.11 1.05 -7.80
N ARG A 10 -0.83 0.52 -6.65
CA ARG A 10 -0.98 -0.89 -6.41
C ARG A 10 -1.94 -1.13 -5.26
N ALA A 11 -2.52 -2.31 -5.21
CA ALA A 11 -3.45 -2.66 -4.16
C ALA A 11 -3.17 -4.06 -3.65
N LEU A 12 -3.29 -4.25 -2.34
CA LEU A 12 -3.12 -5.56 -1.74
C LEU A 12 -4.25 -5.79 -0.77
N ASP A 13 -4.77 -7.00 -0.74
CA ASP A 13 -5.84 -7.37 0.17
C ASP A 13 -5.29 -8.21 1.28
N PHE A 14 -5.77 -7.98 2.49
CA PHE A 14 -5.39 -8.76 3.64
C PHE A 14 -6.67 -9.21 4.35
N THR A 15 -6.67 -10.42 4.86
CA THR A 15 -7.83 -10.91 5.59
C THR A 15 -7.65 -10.68 7.07
N ASP A 16 -6.46 -10.26 7.52
CA ASP A 16 -6.18 -10.10 8.91
C ASP A 16 -5.48 -8.77 9.10
N LYS A 17 -6.01 -7.91 9.92
CA LYS A 17 -5.44 -6.59 10.12
C LYS A 17 -4.03 -6.66 10.70
N PHE A 18 -3.72 -7.70 11.45
CA PHE A 18 -2.38 -7.81 12.01
C PHE A 18 -1.37 -8.08 10.92
N ASN A 19 -1.73 -8.91 9.95
CA ASN A 19 -0.86 -9.17 8.83
C ASN A 19 -0.70 -7.90 7.98
N MET A 20 -1.77 -7.16 7.82
CA MET A 20 -1.73 -5.91 7.09
C MET A 20 -0.76 -4.94 7.76
N CYS A 21 -0.89 -4.78 9.07
CA CYS A 21 -0.02 -3.86 9.79
C CYS A 21 1.43 -4.31 9.73
N SER A 22 1.67 -5.62 9.82
CA SER A 22 3.02 -6.14 9.75
C SER A 22 3.64 -5.85 8.39
N TYR A 23 2.85 -6.02 7.34
CA TYR A 23 3.32 -5.75 5.99
C TYR A 23 3.68 -4.27 5.85
N ILE A 24 2.79 -3.41 6.30
CA ILE A 24 3.01 -1.98 6.19
C ILE A 24 4.26 -1.58 6.96
N ASN A 25 4.42 -2.11 8.16
CA ASN A 25 5.58 -1.76 8.96
C ASN A 25 6.87 -2.25 8.31
N ALA A 26 6.83 -3.39 7.67
CA ALA A 26 8.01 -3.92 7.03
C ALA A 26 8.37 -3.16 5.77
N MET A 27 7.36 -2.63 5.09
CA MET A 27 7.58 -2.03 3.77
C MET A 27 7.50 -0.51 3.79
N LYS A 28 7.32 0.08 4.94
CA LYS A 28 7.04 1.52 4.97
C LYS A 28 8.12 2.39 4.36
N ARG A 29 9.33 1.84 4.23
CA ARG A 29 10.37 2.62 3.62
C ARG A 29 10.29 2.53 2.11
N ASP A 30 9.64 1.50 1.60
CA ASP A 30 9.62 1.23 0.18
C ASP A 30 8.31 1.62 -0.48
N ILE A 31 7.28 1.83 0.29
CA ILE A 31 5.97 2.14 -0.28
C ILE A 31 5.37 3.33 0.43
N ASP A 32 4.43 3.95 -0.23
CA ASP A 32 3.76 5.11 0.30
C ASP A 32 2.29 4.77 0.33
N ILE A 33 1.72 4.58 1.51
CA ILE A 33 0.33 4.18 1.64
C ILE A 33 -0.58 5.36 1.33
N ILE A 34 -1.47 5.17 0.38
CA ILE A 34 -2.39 6.21 -0.01
C ILE A 34 -3.70 6.06 0.76
N ASN A 35 -4.19 4.85 0.90
CA ASN A 35 -5.47 4.66 1.52
C ASN A 35 -5.61 3.23 2.00
N ILE A 36 -6.44 3.02 3.00
CA ILE A 36 -6.74 1.70 3.50
C ILE A 36 -8.26 1.61 3.53
N THR A 37 -8.81 0.61 2.89
CA THR A 37 -10.24 0.45 2.78
C THR A 37 -10.68 -0.88 3.34
N PRO A 38 -11.32 -0.91 4.48
CA PRO A 38 -11.81 -2.15 5.04
C PRO A 38 -13.18 -2.46 4.44
N ALA A 39 -13.43 -3.69 4.13
CA ALA A 39 -14.72 -4.10 3.60
C ALA A 39 -14.90 -5.59 3.69
N ASP A 40 -15.99 -6.04 4.28
CA ASP A 40 -16.36 -7.43 4.32
C ASP A 40 -15.23 -8.35 4.76
N GLY A 41 -14.58 -8.00 5.82
CA GLY A 41 -13.55 -8.87 6.37
C GLY A 41 -12.23 -8.80 5.62
N LEU A 42 -12.14 -7.93 4.63
CA LEU A 42 -10.91 -7.76 3.93
C LEU A 42 -10.41 -6.34 4.17
N TYR A 43 -9.11 -6.19 4.16
CA TYR A 43 -8.52 -4.87 4.31
C TYR A 43 -7.68 -4.67 3.06
N THR A 44 -8.03 -3.68 2.28
CA THR A 44 -7.31 -3.40 1.03
C THR A 44 -6.49 -2.14 1.22
N ILE A 45 -5.18 -2.23 0.97
CA ILE A 45 -4.36 -1.05 1.03
C ILE A 45 -4.03 -0.64 -0.39
N PHE A 46 -4.04 0.65 -0.64
CA PHE A 46 -3.66 1.21 -1.93
C PHE A 46 -2.36 1.97 -1.69
N TYR A 47 -1.37 1.71 -2.47
CA TYR A 47 -0.07 2.31 -2.22
C TYR A 47 0.70 2.55 -3.52
N LEU A 48 1.67 3.42 -3.43
CA LEU A 48 2.57 3.68 -4.54
C LEU A 48 3.94 3.19 -4.12
N GLU A 49 4.66 2.61 -5.03
CA GLU A 49 6.01 2.17 -4.73
C GLU A 49 6.94 3.35 -4.82
N LYS A 50 7.79 3.51 -3.85
CA LYS A 50 8.73 4.60 -3.88
C LYS A 50 9.88 4.17 -4.74
N THR A 51 10.34 5.07 -5.60
CA THR A 51 11.47 4.75 -6.39
C THR A 51 12.61 5.56 -5.91
N GLN A 52 13.76 5.07 -6.06
CA GLN A 52 14.94 5.75 -5.57
C GLN A 52 15.53 6.63 -6.60
#